data_2678e803a7662a97695e3bf7574475b7
#
_entry.id   2678e803a7662a97695e3bf7574475b7
#
_cell.length_a   1.000
_cell.length_b   1.000
_cell.length_c   1.000
_cell.angle_alpha   90.00
_cell.angle_beta   90.00
_cell.angle_gamma   90.00
#
_symmetry.space_group_name_H-M   'P 1'
#
loop_
_entity.id
_entity.type
_entity.pdbx_description
1 polymer ?
#
loop_
_entity_poly.entity_id
_entity_poly.type
_entity_poly.pdbx_seq_one_letter_code
_entity_poly.pdbx_strand_id
1 'polypeptide(L)'
;MTEEEFDETTLWTPANIVTLVRILLVPVFVVAIISPWPTYIPDWHNAELCKPWVAALIFAILSCTDALDGYLARSRGEVTNFGKFIDPLADKILVAAALLALIELQVLPSWVALLIIAREFIVSGLRMLVATHGVVVAASWYGKFKTVFQIIAILLFIVKGSDALLALHPDMELALYVISWFFMIVALVLTVVSMVDYFMKCAPILGFGSAGSKKGSDDLACSPKAVIDRAIKEGKHISTAESCTGGLIGGALTGVPGSSAVVEGGIISYSNDVKINVLGVSAADLERVGAVSSEVAASMAEGSLRVAKSDIAVAVTGIAGPGGAVPGKPVGTVWFGLATKNHTKTFVRHFDGNRNAIRSATVDFALELFAYALDDSRPEPVSD
;
A
#
# COMPACT_ATOMS: atom_id res chain seq x y z
N MET A 1 -24.39 3.59 18.86
CA MET A 1 -24.03 4.28 17.61
C MET A 1 -24.18 5.75 17.92
N THR A 2 -23.11 6.39 18.33
CA THR A 2 -23.02 7.84 18.45
C THR A 2 -22.84 8.37 17.04
N GLU A 3 -23.75 9.26 16.61
CA GLU A 3 -23.59 10.07 15.40
C GLU A 3 -22.26 10.83 15.56
N GLU A 4 -21.21 10.42 14.81
CA GLU A 4 -20.06 11.28 14.59
C GLU A 4 -20.60 12.52 13.87
N GLU A 5 -20.65 13.64 14.55
CA GLU A 5 -20.89 14.96 13.97
C GLU A 5 -19.91 15.10 12.79
N PHE A 6 -20.44 15.05 11.58
CA PHE A 6 -19.71 15.36 10.36
C PHE A 6 -19.26 16.83 10.52
N ASP A 7 -18.00 17.04 10.83
CA ASP A 7 -17.42 18.38 10.97
C ASP A 7 -17.43 19.05 9.59
N GLU A 8 -18.45 19.86 9.33
CA GLU A 8 -18.63 20.58 8.06
C GLU A 8 -17.42 21.47 7.72
N THR A 9 -16.61 21.84 8.70
CA THR A 9 -15.42 22.69 8.51
C THR A 9 -14.32 21.97 7.75
N THR A 10 -14.29 20.62 7.70
CA THR A 10 -13.26 19.81 7.03
C THR A 10 -13.43 19.69 5.52
N LEU A 11 -14.59 20.04 4.95
CA LEU A 11 -14.86 19.96 3.50
C LEU A 11 -14.24 21.12 2.72
N TRP A 12 -14.24 22.33 3.28
CA TRP A 12 -13.85 23.58 2.60
C TRP A 12 -12.40 23.99 2.91
N THR A 13 -11.46 23.07 2.85
CA THR A 13 -10.05 23.44 2.96
C THR A 13 -9.55 24.08 1.66
N PRO A 14 -8.54 24.99 1.72
CA PRO A 14 -7.96 25.57 0.51
C PRO A 14 -7.49 24.54 -0.52
N ALA A 15 -6.95 23.40 -0.07
CA ALA A 15 -6.57 22.30 -0.93
C ALA A 15 -7.78 21.70 -1.67
N ASN A 16 -8.85 21.34 -0.96
CA ASN A 16 -10.07 20.80 -1.55
C ASN A 16 -10.73 21.78 -2.53
N ILE A 17 -10.70 23.07 -2.24
CA ILE A 17 -11.23 24.11 -3.15
C ILE A 17 -10.43 24.13 -4.46
N VAL A 18 -9.09 24.08 -4.40
CA VAL A 18 -8.24 24.05 -5.60
C VAL A 18 -8.55 22.81 -6.44
N THR A 19 -8.72 21.64 -5.82
CA THR A 19 -9.08 20.40 -6.54
C THR A 19 -10.46 20.50 -7.19
N LEU A 20 -11.48 21.06 -6.49
CA LEU A 20 -12.82 21.27 -7.06
C LEU A 20 -12.78 22.26 -8.25
N VAL A 21 -12.08 23.36 -8.11
CA VAL A 21 -11.88 24.33 -9.19
C VAL A 21 -11.21 23.68 -10.40
N ARG A 22 -10.21 22.81 -10.19
CA ARG A 22 -9.58 22.03 -11.27
C ARG A 22 -10.62 21.20 -12.01
N ILE A 23 -11.47 20.43 -11.32
CA ILE A 23 -12.51 19.62 -11.96
C ILE A 23 -13.47 20.49 -12.77
N LEU A 24 -13.90 21.64 -12.23
CA LEU A 24 -14.79 22.57 -12.92
C LEU A 24 -14.13 23.21 -14.15
N LEU A 25 -12.80 23.33 -14.18
CA LEU A 25 -12.05 23.89 -15.31
C LEU A 25 -11.71 22.85 -16.39
N VAL A 26 -11.85 21.53 -16.14
CA VAL A 26 -11.63 20.53 -17.18
C VAL A 26 -12.54 20.74 -18.41
N PRO A 27 -13.86 21.00 -18.29
CA PRO A 27 -14.69 21.34 -19.46
C PRO A 27 -14.22 22.58 -20.21
N VAL A 28 -13.66 23.58 -19.51
CA VAL A 28 -13.10 24.78 -20.15
C VAL A 28 -11.89 24.40 -21.02
N PHE A 29 -11.03 23.54 -20.52
CA PHE A 29 -9.92 22.98 -21.31
C PHE A 29 -10.43 22.25 -22.56
N VAL A 30 -11.44 21.38 -22.41
CA VAL A 30 -12.02 20.62 -23.52
C VAL A 30 -12.59 21.56 -24.57
N VAL A 31 -13.31 22.61 -24.16
CA VAL A 31 -13.83 23.64 -25.07
C VAL A 31 -12.68 24.41 -25.74
N ALA A 32 -11.63 24.75 -25.01
CA ALA A 32 -10.49 25.48 -25.55
C ALA A 32 -9.75 24.70 -26.65
N ILE A 33 -9.69 23.37 -26.54
CA ILE A 33 -8.96 22.53 -27.50
C ILE A 33 -9.84 22.09 -28.70
N ILE A 34 -11.12 21.70 -28.46
CA ILE A 34 -12.00 21.11 -29.50
C ILE A 34 -12.81 22.21 -30.23
N SER A 35 -13.42 23.12 -29.47
CA SER A 35 -14.39 24.08 -30.01
C SER A 35 -13.75 25.02 -31.06
N PRO A 36 -14.48 25.42 -32.12
CA PRO A 36 -14.03 26.43 -33.10
C PRO A 36 -14.17 27.87 -32.56
N TRP A 37 -13.84 28.10 -31.27
CA TRP A 37 -14.01 29.41 -30.64
C TRP A 37 -13.25 30.57 -31.35
N PRO A 38 -12.11 30.35 -32.06
CA PRO A 38 -11.47 31.44 -32.79
C PRO A 38 -12.37 32.06 -33.87
N THR A 39 -13.26 31.25 -34.48
CA THR A 39 -14.17 31.74 -35.54
C THR A 39 -15.24 32.71 -35.00
N TYR A 40 -15.48 32.72 -33.68
CA TYR A 40 -16.40 33.65 -33.05
C TYR A 40 -15.79 34.98 -32.62
N ILE A 41 -14.48 35.16 -32.85
CA ILE A 41 -13.74 36.40 -32.53
C ILE A 41 -13.11 36.95 -33.79
N PRO A 42 -13.90 37.61 -34.71
CA PRO A 42 -13.45 37.99 -36.03
C PRO A 42 -12.34 39.04 -36.04
N ASP A 43 -12.22 39.83 -34.98
CA ASP A 43 -11.19 40.87 -34.86
C ASP A 43 -9.80 40.35 -34.46
N TRP A 44 -9.70 39.06 -34.08
CA TRP A 44 -8.43 38.44 -33.69
C TRP A 44 -7.84 37.59 -34.83
N HIS A 45 -7.12 38.20 -35.74
CA HIS A 45 -6.56 37.57 -36.96
C HIS A 45 -5.64 36.37 -36.67
N ASN A 46 -5.05 36.29 -35.49
CA ASN A 46 -4.15 35.20 -35.10
C ASN A 46 -4.80 34.20 -34.11
N ALA A 47 -6.11 34.22 -33.92
CA ALA A 47 -6.79 33.38 -32.93
C ALA A 47 -6.60 31.87 -33.20
N GLU A 48 -6.64 31.45 -34.48
CA GLU A 48 -6.39 30.04 -34.85
C GLU A 48 -4.95 29.61 -34.53
N LEU A 49 -3.94 30.48 -34.74
CA LEU A 49 -2.55 30.20 -34.39
C LEU A 49 -2.34 30.08 -32.88
N CYS A 50 -3.15 30.79 -32.08
CA CYS A 50 -3.06 30.80 -30.63
C CYS A 50 -3.81 29.64 -29.96
N LYS A 51 -4.79 29.04 -30.64
CA LYS A 51 -5.66 28.00 -30.07
C LYS A 51 -4.90 26.83 -29.41
N PRO A 52 -3.90 26.18 -30.09
CA PRO A 52 -3.15 25.10 -29.44
C PRO A 52 -2.36 25.57 -28.22
N TRP A 53 -1.85 26.79 -28.22
CA TRP A 53 -1.09 27.38 -27.13
C TRP A 53 -1.97 27.70 -25.92
N VAL A 54 -3.17 28.24 -26.15
CA VAL A 54 -4.16 28.48 -25.09
C VAL A 54 -4.57 27.15 -24.43
N ALA A 55 -4.86 26.14 -25.25
CA ALA A 55 -5.20 24.81 -24.72
C ALA A 55 -4.03 24.19 -23.94
N ALA A 56 -2.79 24.27 -24.46
CA ALA A 56 -1.61 23.77 -23.78
C ALA A 56 -1.34 24.51 -22.45
N LEU A 57 -1.53 25.84 -22.42
CA LEU A 57 -1.37 26.64 -21.21
C LEU A 57 -2.39 26.25 -20.13
N ILE A 58 -3.66 26.10 -20.51
CA ILE A 58 -4.73 25.66 -19.58
C ILE A 58 -4.38 24.29 -19.04
N PHE A 59 -4.02 23.32 -19.89
CA PHE A 59 -3.65 21.97 -19.46
C PHE A 59 -2.43 21.98 -18.53
N ALA A 60 -1.39 22.77 -18.85
CA ALA A 60 -0.19 22.90 -18.00
C ALA A 60 -0.54 23.48 -16.63
N ILE A 61 -1.34 24.55 -16.57
CA ILE A 61 -1.79 25.15 -15.31
C ILE A 61 -2.57 24.11 -14.49
N LEU A 62 -3.55 23.43 -15.07
CA LEU A 62 -4.35 22.43 -14.38
C LEU A 62 -3.51 21.25 -13.89
N SER A 63 -2.50 20.82 -14.66
CA SER A 63 -1.56 19.76 -14.25
C SER A 63 -0.63 20.21 -13.12
N CYS A 64 -0.20 21.48 -13.10
CA CYS A 64 0.66 22.02 -12.04
C CYS A 64 -0.09 22.27 -10.74
N THR A 65 -1.41 22.54 -10.79
CA THR A 65 -2.21 22.74 -9.57
C THR A 65 -2.27 21.50 -8.69
N ASP A 66 -2.12 20.28 -9.25
CA ASP A 66 -2.02 19.03 -8.50
C ASP A 66 -0.80 18.97 -7.55
N ALA A 67 0.34 19.47 -8.00
CA ALA A 67 1.51 19.58 -7.16
C ALA A 67 1.34 20.63 -6.05
N LEU A 68 0.57 21.68 -6.33
CA LEU A 68 0.34 22.82 -5.42
C LEU A 68 -0.62 22.45 -4.31
N ASP A 69 -1.76 21.79 -4.59
CA ASP A 69 -2.72 21.37 -3.56
C ASP A 69 -2.15 20.29 -2.66
N GLY A 70 -1.42 19.31 -3.21
CA GLY A 70 -0.69 18.32 -2.43
C GLY A 70 0.40 18.93 -1.53
N TYR A 71 1.05 20.01 -1.95
CA TYR A 71 2.00 20.75 -1.11
C TYR A 71 1.27 21.54 0.00
N LEU A 72 0.19 22.24 -0.34
CA LEU A 72 -0.64 23.03 0.61
C LEU A 72 -1.24 22.14 1.70
N ALA A 73 -1.82 21.01 1.34
CA ALA A 73 -2.42 20.06 2.30
C ALA A 73 -1.38 19.53 3.29
N ARG A 74 -0.17 19.17 2.82
CA ARG A 74 0.91 18.66 3.69
C ARG A 74 1.52 19.76 4.57
N SER A 75 1.71 20.97 4.04
CA SER A 75 2.34 22.07 4.78
C SER A 75 1.45 22.60 5.91
N ARG A 76 0.12 22.47 5.76
CA ARG A 76 -0.86 22.93 6.76
C ARG A 76 -1.37 21.81 7.67
N GLY A 77 -1.04 20.56 7.40
CA GLY A 77 -1.56 19.41 8.15
C GLY A 77 -3.06 19.16 7.95
N GLU A 78 -3.68 19.79 6.95
CA GLU A 78 -5.12 19.72 6.66
C GLU A 78 -5.46 18.61 5.66
N VAL A 79 -5.05 17.38 5.96
CA VAL A 79 -5.34 16.23 5.08
C VAL A 79 -6.71 15.67 5.40
N THR A 80 -7.72 16.03 4.61
CA THR A 80 -9.11 15.57 4.81
C THR A 80 -9.39 14.22 4.13
N ASN A 81 -10.39 13.47 4.61
CA ASN A 81 -10.85 12.24 3.95
C ASN A 81 -11.47 12.54 2.58
N PHE A 82 -12.15 13.68 2.43
CA PHE A 82 -12.71 14.15 1.17
C PHE A 82 -11.60 14.46 0.14
N GLY A 83 -10.54 15.18 0.54
CA GLY A 83 -9.39 15.44 -0.33
C GLY A 83 -8.72 14.16 -0.80
N LYS A 84 -8.46 13.20 0.10
CA LYS A 84 -7.89 11.87 -0.27
C LYS A 84 -8.71 11.13 -1.33
N PHE A 85 -10.03 11.37 -1.39
CA PHE A 85 -10.92 10.77 -2.39
C PHE A 85 -10.92 11.56 -3.70
N ILE A 86 -11.03 12.91 -3.63
CA ILE A 86 -11.28 13.74 -4.81
C ILE A 86 -10.00 14.03 -5.62
N ASP A 87 -8.83 14.13 -4.96
CA ASP A 87 -7.55 14.44 -5.63
C ASP A 87 -7.20 13.38 -6.70
N PRO A 88 -7.18 12.05 -6.38
CA PRO A 88 -6.91 11.03 -7.38
C PRO A 88 -7.95 10.97 -8.50
N LEU A 89 -9.15 11.48 -8.27
CA LEU A 89 -10.22 11.53 -9.28
C LEU A 89 -10.02 12.70 -10.24
N ALA A 90 -9.70 13.88 -9.71
CA ALA A 90 -9.45 15.10 -10.48
C ALA A 90 -8.31 14.94 -11.49
N ASP A 91 -7.18 14.36 -11.04
CA ASP A 91 -6.02 14.09 -11.90
C ASP A 91 -6.38 13.14 -13.06
N LYS A 92 -7.13 12.09 -12.81
CA LYS A 92 -7.55 11.15 -13.85
C LYS A 92 -8.54 11.75 -14.85
N ILE A 93 -9.48 12.58 -14.37
CA ILE A 93 -10.45 13.25 -15.22
C ILE A 93 -9.74 14.20 -16.19
N LEU A 94 -8.76 14.98 -15.73
CA LEU A 94 -7.98 15.89 -16.57
C LEU A 94 -7.23 15.13 -17.66
N VAL A 95 -6.50 14.07 -17.30
CA VAL A 95 -5.75 13.25 -18.25
C VAL A 95 -6.68 12.55 -19.25
N ALA A 96 -7.78 11.97 -18.77
CA ALA A 96 -8.75 11.31 -19.64
C ALA A 96 -9.37 12.31 -20.63
N ALA A 97 -9.77 13.49 -20.17
CA ALA A 97 -10.31 14.55 -21.02
C ALA A 97 -9.31 14.98 -22.09
N ALA A 98 -8.02 15.13 -21.73
CA ALA A 98 -6.98 15.49 -22.69
C ALA A 98 -6.77 14.40 -23.76
N LEU A 99 -6.70 13.13 -23.34
CA LEU A 99 -6.53 12.00 -24.26
C LEU A 99 -7.74 11.86 -25.21
N LEU A 100 -8.96 12.03 -24.70
CA LEU A 100 -10.18 12.00 -25.52
C LEU A 100 -10.21 13.15 -26.51
N ALA A 101 -9.83 14.36 -26.10
CA ALA A 101 -9.72 15.51 -27.00
C ALA A 101 -8.68 15.27 -28.11
N LEU A 102 -7.52 14.66 -27.80
CA LEU A 102 -6.52 14.32 -28.82
C LEU A 102 -7.00 13.23 -29.80
N ILE A 103 -7.87 12.30 -29.36
CA ILE A 103 -8.53 11.33 -30.24
C ILE A 103 -9.51 12.04 -31.18
N GLU A 104 -10.34 12.92 -30.65
CA GLU A 104 -11.30 13.71 -31.43
C GLU A 104 -10.61 14.53 -32.52
N LEU A 105 -9.47 15.11 -32.19
CA LEU A 105 -8.61 15.83 -33.15
C LEU A 105 -7.83 14.89 -34.10
N GLN A 106 -8.01 13.58 -34.00
CA GLN A 106 -7.34 12.56 -34.80
C GLN A 106 -5.80 12.60 -34.75
N VAL A 107 -5.24 13.17 -33.71
CA VAL A 107 -3.76 13.25 -33.52
C VAL A 107 -3.19 12.13 -32.67
N LEU A 108 -4.06 11.39 -31.93
CA LEU A 108 -3.67 10.27 -31.08
C LEU A 108 -4.55 9.05 -31.37
N PRO A 109 -3.96 7.85 -31.62
CA PRO A 109 -4.76 6.62 -31.77
C PRO A 109 -5.51 6.24 -30.47
N SER A 110 -6.75 5.80 -30.61
CA SER A 110 -7.61 5.46 -29.47
C SER A 110 -7.07 4.34 -28.58
N TRP A 111 -6.32 3.38 -29.12
CA TRP A 111 -5.71 2.30 -28.33
C TRP A 111 -4.66 2.81 -27.32
N VAL A 112 -3.93 3.90 -27.63
CA VAL A 112 -2.99 4.55 -26.72
C VAL A 112 -3.74 5.11 -25.50
N ALA A 113 -4.80 5.86 -25.74
CA ALA A 113 -5.62 6.43 -24.68
C ALA A 113 -6.28 5.31 -23.84
N LEU A 114 -6.82 4.27 -24.50
CA LEU A 114 -7.42 3.12 -23.82
C LEU A 114 -6.43 2.45 -22.85
N LEU A 115 -5.19 2.21 -23.29
CA LEU A 115 -4.17 1.58 -22.47
C LEU A 115 -3.81 2.43 -21.24
N ILE A 116 -3.67 3.75 -21.43
CA ILE A 116 -3.36 4.67 -20.33
C ILE A 116 -4.54 4.72 -19.34
N ILE A 117 -5.77 4.93 -19.83
CA ILE A 117 -6.96 5.07 -18.99
C ILE A 117 -7.25 3.74 -18.25
N ALA A 118 -7.21 2.60 -18.95
CA ALA A 118 -7.43 1.30 -18.33
C ALA A 118 -6.45 1.03 -17.17
N ARG A 119 -5.16 1.35 -17.38
CA ARG A 119 -4.15 1.23 -16.31
C ARG A 119 -4.49 2.12 -15.11
N GLU A 120 -4.92 3.37 -15.33
CA GLU A 120 -5.28 4.27 -14.21
C GLU A 120 -6.40 3.68 -13.35
N PHE A 121 -7.42 3.10 -13.99
CA PHE A 121 -8.52 2.46 -13.28
C PHE A 121 -8.09 1.16 -12.60
N ILE A 122 -7.35 0.28 -13.29
CA ILE A 122 -6.88 -1.00 -12.75
C ILE A 122 -6.02 -0.78 -11.50
N VAL A 123 -5.02 0.10 -11.58
CA VAL A 123 -4.13 0.36 -10.43
C VAL A 123 -4.88 1.02 -9.27
N SER A 124 -5.87 1.84 -9.56
CA SER A 124 -6.68 2.47 -8.51
C SER A 124 -7.63 1.49 -7.85
N GLY A 125 -8.23 0.60 -8.63
CA GLY A 125 -9.07 -0.49 -8.13
C GLY A 125 -8.25 -1.45 -7.25
N LEU A 126 -7.05 -1.84 -7.70
CA LEU A 126 -6.13 -2.66 -6.90
C LEU A 126 -5.71 -1.96 -5.60
N ARG A 127 -5.44 -0.65 -5.64
CA ARG A 127 -5.10 0.12 -4.43
C ARG A 127 -6.24 0.13 -3.43
N MET A 128 -7.46 0.34 -3.89
CA MET A 128 -8.65 0.34 -3.05
C MET A 128 -8.91 -1.05 -2.46
N LEU A 129 -8.77 -2.10 -3.27
CA LEU A 129 -8.95 -3.48 -2.83
C LEU A 129 -7.91 -3.91 -1.78
N VAL A 130 -6.64 -3.55 -1.95
CA VAL A 130 -5.58 -3.85 -0.97
C VAL A 130 -5.75 -3.02 0.31
N ALA A 131 -6.27 -1.79 0.21
CA ALA A 131 -6.55 -0.96 1.38
C ALA A 131 -7.63 -1.57 2.30
N THR A 132 -8.60 -2.30 1.76
CA THR A 132 -9.60 -3.04 2.58
C THR A 132 -8.97 -4.15 3.44
N HIS A 133 -7.77 -4.61 3.05
CA HIS A 133 -6.98 -5.57 3.84
C HIS A 133 -6.01 -4.89 4.82
N GLY A 134 -6.17 -3.57 5.07
CA GLY A 134 -5.33 -2.82 6.00
C GLY A 134 -3.90 -2.54 5.51
N VAL A 135 -3.59 -2.84 4.24
CA VAL A 135 -2.25 -2.67 3.68
C VAL A 135 -2.19 -1.46 2.74
N VAL A 136 -1.23 -0.57 2.98
CA VAL A 136 -0.98 0.59 2.11
C VAL A 136 0.25 0.32 1.25
N VAL A 137 0.03 0.09 -0.05
CA VAL A 137 1.13 -0.10 -1.02
C VAL A 137 1.66 1.25 -1.47
N ALA A 138 2.93 1.51 -1.18
CA ALA A 138 3.59 2.76 -1.56
C ALA A 138 3.71 2.89 -3.09
N ALA A 139 3.59 4.14 -3.58
CA ALA A 139 3.77 4.45 -5.00
C ALA A 139 5.21 4.16 -5.44
N SER A 140 5.38 3.46 -6.57
CA SER A 140 6.70 3.20 -7.16
C SER A 140 7.28 4.46 -7.83
N TRP A 141 8.61 4.53 -7.95
CA TRP A 141 9.30 5.58 -8.71
C TRP A 141 8.86 5.59 -10.18
N TYR A 142 8.62 4.43 -10.78
CA TYR A 142 8.09 4.29 -12.15
C TYR A 142 6.77 5.03 -12.35
N GLY A 143 5.89 5.03 -11.34
CA GLY A 143 4.63 5.76 -11.38
C GLY A 143 4.81 7.28 -11.42
N LYS A 144 5.83 7.83 -10.74
CA LYS A 144 6.13 9.27 -10.76
C LYS A 144 6.67 9.72 -12.12
N PHE A 145 7.67 9.00 -12.66
CA PHE A 145 8.23 9.30 -13.98
C PHE A 145 7.18 9.16 -15.07
N LYS A 146 6.34 8.11 -15.03
CA LYS A 146 5.22 7.94 -15.96
C LYS A 146 4.37 9.19 -16.08
N THR A 147 3.95 9.78 -14.96
CA THR A 147 3.09 10.97 -14.94
C THR A 147 3.78 12.16 -15.59
N VAL A 148 5.06 12.40 -15.32
CA VAL A 148 5.83 13.50 -15.94
C VAL A 148 5.94 13.31 -17.46
N PHE A 149 6.35 12.11 -17.92
CA PHE A 149 6.47 11.83 -19.36
C PHE A 149 5.12 11.91 -20.07
N GLN A 150 4.05 11.49 -19.43
CA GLN A 150 2.68 11.55 -19.95
C GLN A 150 2.19 13.00 -20.12
N ILE A 151 2.41 13.87 -19.13
CA ILE A 151 2.05 15.29 -19.19
C ILE A 151 2.83 15.97 -20.34
N ILE A 152 4.14 15.72 -20.43
CA ILE A 152 4.97 16.27 -21.52
C ILE A 152 4.48 15.76 -22.87
N ALA A 153 4.19 14.48 -23.01
CA ALA A 153 3.67 13.91 -24.25
C ALA A 153 2.35 14.57 -24.67
N ILE A 154 1.40 14.72 -23.76
CA ILE A 154 0.10 15.36 -24.03
C ILE A 154 0.32 16.80 -24.49
N LEU A 155 1.16 17.59 -23.80
CA LEU A 155 1.48 18.97 -24.20
C LEU A 155 2.08 19.03 -25.61
N LEU A 156 3.02 18.15 -25.92
CA LEU A 156 3.62 18.09 -27.28
C LEU A 156 2.58 17.72 -28.34
N PHE A 157 1.65 16.77 -28.04
CA PHE A 157 0.57 16.42 -28.96
C PHE A 157 -0.43 17.56 -29.16
N ILE A 158 -0.66 18.41 -28.16
CA ILE A 158 -1.53 19.60 -28.30
C ILE A 158 -0.88 20.63 -29.22
N VAL A 159 0.42 20.88 -29.07
CA VAL A 159 1.09 21.96 -29.81
C VAL A 159 1.68 21.55 -31.16
N LYS A 160 1.86 20.22 -31.42
CA LYS A 160 2.51 19.74 -32.64
C LYS A 160 1.80 20.16 -33.95
N GLY A 161 0.50 20.40 -33.91
CA GLY A 161 -0.31 20.88 -35.03
C GLY A 161 -0.39 22.40 -35.15
N SER A 162 0.44 23.14 -34.40
CA SER A 162 0.43 24.61 -34.44
C SER A 162 1.12 25.12 -35.69
N ASP A 163 0.39 25.82 -36.57
CA ASP A 163 0.94 26.47 -37.74
C ASP A 163 2.07 27.47 -37.41
N ALA A 164 2.00 28.05 -36.20
CA ALA A 164 3.06 28.95 -35.72
C ALA A 164 4.41 28.24 -35.54
N LEU A 165 4.42 26.97 -35.11
CA LEU A 165 5.66 26.18 -35.01
C LEU A 165 6.10 25.65 -36.37
N LEU A 166 5.15 25.22 -37.21
CA LEU A 166 5.44 24.67 -38.52
C LEU A 166 6.03 25.74 -39.47
N ALA A 167 5.67 27.01 -39.30
CA ALA A 167 6.22 28.13 -40.05
C ALA A 167 7.68 28.49 -39.71
N LEU A 168 8.23 27.99 -38.58
CA LEU A 168 9.59 28.33 -38.16
C LEU A 168 10.67 27.60 -38.99
N HIS A 169 10.46 26.35 -39.38
CA HIS A 169 11.43 25.58 -40.16
C HIS A 169 10.73 24.41 -40.88
N PRO A 170 11.16 24.06 -42.12
CA PRO A 170 10.56 22.97 -42.90
C PRO A 170 10.55 21.60 -42.21
N ASP A 171 11.58 21.32 -41.38
CA ASP A 171 11.73 20.03 -40.69
C ASP A 171 11.03 20.00 -39.32
N MET A 172 10.38 21.10 -38.90
CA MET A 172 9.77 21.23 -37.59
C MET A 172 8.64 20.21 -37.39
N GLU A 173 7.86 19.96 -38.44
CA GLU A 173 6.77 18.96 -38.38
C GLU A 173 7.29 17.57 -38.02
N LEU A 174 8.32 17.10 -38.72
CA LEU A 174 8.93 15.80 -38.47
C LEU A 174 9.56 15.75 -37.06
N ALA A 175 10.26 16.80 -36.68
CA ALA A 175 10.88 16.88 -35.35
C ALA A 175 9.86 16.81 -34.24
N LEU A 176 8.78 17.59 -34.32
CA LEU A 176 7.69 17.58 -33.33
C LEU A 176 6.97 16.22 -33.31
N TYR A 177 6.75 15.61 -34.47
CA TYR A 177 6.17 14.30 -34.57
C TYR A 177 7.03 13.25 -33.86
N VAL A 178 8.32 13.18 -34.14
CA VAL A 178 9.25 12.21 -33.54
C VAL A 178 9.37 12.42 -32.03
N ILE A 179 9.53 13.68 -31.58
CA ILE A 179 9.67 14.01 -30.16
C ILE A 179 8.38 13.68 -29.41
N SER A 180 7.20 14.02 -29.93
CA SER A 180 5.91 13.72 -29.31
C SER A 180 5.73 12.21 -29.12
N TRP A 181 6.02 11.43 -30.16
CA TRP A 181 5.93 9.97 -30.08
C TRP A 181 6.98 9.35 -29.17
N PHE A 182 8.19 9.91 -29.13
CA PHE A 182 9.22 9.45 -28.19
C PHE A 182 8.71 9.56 -26.74
N PHE A 183 8.21 10.72 -26.33
CA PHE A 183 7.68 10.91 -24.97
C PHE A 183 6.44 10.03 -24.71
N MET A 184 5.57 9.86 -25.71
CA MET A 184 4.39 9.00 -25.57
C MET A 184 4.76 7.52 -25.41
N ILE A 185 5.72 7.02 -26.21
CA ILE A 185 6.19 5.63 -26.11
C ILE A 185 6.85 5.38 -24.74
N VAL A 186 7.68 6.30 -24.28
CA VAL A 186 8.28 6.21 -22.94
C VAL A 186 7.19 6.18 -21.86
N ALA A 187 6.19 7.06 -21.97
CA ALA A 187 5.05 7.06 -21.04
C ALA A 187 4.26 5.75 -21.07
N LEU A 188 4.05 5.15 -22.26
CA LEU A 188 3.38 3.85 -22.41
C LEU A 188 4.19 2.71 -21.78
N VAL A 189 5.49 2.65 -22.05
CA VAL A 189 6.39 1.64 -21.46
C VAL A 189 6.35 1.73 -19.93
N LEU A 190 6.53 2.94 -19.38
CA LEU A 190 6.46 3.19 -17.94
C LEU A 190 5.07 2.86 -17.38
N THR A 191 4.02 3.08 -18.15
CA THR A 191 2.62 2.72 -17.79
C THR A 191 2.49 1.22 -17.59
N VAL A 192 2.97 0.42 -18.55
CA VAL A 192 2.93 -1.06 -18.47
C VAL A 192 3.84 -1.57 -17.34
N VAL A 193 5.09 -1.11 -17.28
CA VAL A 193 6.04 -1.52 -16.22
C VAL A 193 5.48 -1.22 -14.83
N SER A 194 4.94 -0.01 -14.62
CA SER A 194 4.37 0.35 -13.32
C SER A 194 3.09 -0.43 -12.99
N MET A 195 2.31 -0.84 -13.99
CA MET A 195 1.14 -1.69 -13.78
C MET A 195 1.55 -3.08 -13.33
N VAL A 196 2.54 -3.69 -14.01
CA VAL A 196 3.08 -5.02 -13.66
C VAL A 196 3.72 -4.99 -12.27
N ASP A 197 4.57 -4.00 -11.97
CA ASP A 197 5.18 -3.83 -10.63
C ASP A 197 4.11 -3.73 -9.54
N TYR A 198 3.05 -2.97 -9.79
CA TYR A 198 1.96 -2.81 -8.82
C TYR A 198 1.16 -4.11 -8.65
N PHE A 199 0.85 -4.80 -9.76
CA PHE A 199 0.16 -6.08 -9.73
C PHE A 199 0.98 -7.14 -8.98
N MET A 200 2.29 -7.24 -9.23
CA MET A 200 3.18 -8.16 -8.52
C MET A 200 3.23 -7.90 -7.01
N LYS A 201 3.18 -6.64 -6.59
CA LYS A 201 3.13 -6.26 -5.17
C LYS A 201 1.79 -6.58 -4.51
N CYS A 202 0.70 -6.47 -5.26
CA CYS A 202 -0.65 -6.75 -4.77
C CYS A 202 -1.03 -8.24 -4.85
N ALA A 203 -0.46 -8.99 -5.79
CA ALA A 203 -0.80 -10.38 -6.06
C ALA A 203 -0.74 -11.29 -4.80
N PRO A 204 0.28 -11.22 -3.93
CA PRO A 204 0.32 -12.03 -2.71
C PRO A 204 -0.80 -11.68 -1.72
N ILE A 205 -1.17 -10.38 -1.65
CA ILE A 205 -2.20 -9.87 -0.74
C ILE A 205 -3.60 -10.31 -1.19
N LEU A 206 -3.79 -10.41 -2.51
CA LEU A 206 -5.06 -10.77 -3.14
C LEU A 206 -5.21 -12.28 -3.41
N GLY A 207 -4.25 -13.10 -2.97
CA GLY A 207 -4.27 -14.54 -3.19
C GLY A 207 -3.93 -14.98 -4.62
N PHE A 208 -3.56 -14.06 -5.52
CA PHE A 208 -3.14 -14.39 -6.90
C PHE A 208 -1.69 -14.87 -6.99
N GLY A 209 -0.94 -14.90 -5.89
CA GLY A 209 0.48 -15.26 -5.84
C GLY A 209 0.78 -16.76 -5.65
N SER A 210 -0.21 -17.64 -5.65
CA SER A 210 0.00 -19.07 -5.37
C SER A 210 0.49 -19.93 -6.54
N ALA A 211 0.76 -19.36 -7.71
CA ALA A 211 1.13 -20.16 -8.90
C ALA A 211 2.62 -20.13 -9.25
N GLY A 212 3.53 -19.98 -8.30
CA GLY A 212 4.94 -19.91 -8.64
C GLY A 212 5.98 -20.13 -7.55
N SER A 213 5.60 -20.15 -6.29
CA SER A 213 6.48 -20.67 -5.23
C SER A 213 5.98 -22.04 -4.83
N LYS A 214 6.81 -23.05 -5.00
CA LYS A 214 6.65 -24.33 -4.31
C LYS A 214 6.82 -24.09 -2.81
N LYS A 215 5.81 -23.46 -2.17
CA LYS A 215 5.61 -23.64 -0.74
C LYS A 215 5.18 -25.09 -0.59
N GLY A 216 6.02 -25.88 0.03
CA GLY A 216 5.80 -27.31 0.19
C GLY A 216 4.47 -27.59 0.89
N SER A 217 4.01 -28.83 0.83
CA SER A 217 2.82 -29.34 1.54
C SER A 217 2.80 -28.98 3.05
N ASP A 218 3.96 -28.66 3.62
CA ASP A 218 4.14 -28.26 5.02
C ASP A 218 3.62 -26.85 5.31
N ASP A 219 3.69 -25.90 4.35
CA ASP A 219 3.21 -24.51 4.56
C ASP A 219 1.68 -24.38 4.61
N LEU A 220 0.96 -25.24 3.89
CA LEU A 220 -0.51 -25.32 4.00
C LEU A 220 -0.95 -25.85 5.36
N ALA A 221 -0.14 -26.70 5.95
CA ALA A 221 -0.39 -27.31 7.26
C ALA A 221 -0.10 -26.37 8.44
N CYS A 222 0.58 -25.22 8.23
CA CYS A 222 0.84 -24.17 9.22
C CYS A 222 0.02 -22.90 8.96
N SER A 223 -0.97 -22.92 8.05
CA SER A 223 -1.86 -21.77 7.86
C SER A 223 -2.73 -21.51 9.08
N PRO A 224 -3.17 -20.25 9.33
CA PRO A 224 -4.09 -19.94 10.44
C PRO A 224 -5.31 -20.85 10.47
N LYS A 225 -5.88 -21.16 9.29
CA LYS A 225 -7.01 -22.06 9.15
C LYS A 225 -6.67 -23.49 9.60
N ALA A 226 -5.52 -24.02 9.19
CA ALA A 226 -5.09 -25.36 9.58
C ALA A 226 -4.84 -25.48 11.08
N VAL A 227 -4.27 -24.43 11.71
CA VAL A 227 -4.09 -24.36 13.17
C VAL A 227 -5.44 -24.39 13.89
N ILE A 228 -6.40 -23.55 13.46
CA ILE A 228 -7.75 -23.52 14.06
C ILE A 228 -8.48 -24.84 13.87
N ASP A 229 -8.53 -25.38 12.65
CA ASP A 229 -9.20 -26.66 12.37
C ASP A 229 -8.61 -27.79 13.22
N ARG A 230 -7.27 -27.80 13.39
CA ARG A 230 -6.59 -28.80 14.22
C ARG A 230 -6.88 -28.60 15.71
N ALA A 231 -6.83 -27.36 16.20
CA ALA A 231 -7.14 -27.06 17.60
C ALA A 231 -8.58 -27.48 17.96
N ILE A 232 -9.55 -27.24 17.08
CA ILE A 232 -10.93 -27.68 17.22
C ILE A 232 -10.99 -29.22 17.26
N LYS A 233 -10.30 -29.91 16.36
CA LYS A 233 -10.28 -31.37 16.27
C LYS A 233 -9.70 -32.02 17.55
N GLU A 234 -8.61 -31.45 18.07
CA GLU A 234 -7.93 -31.93 19.25
C GLU A 234 -8.58 -31.44 20.59
N GLY A 235 -9.60 -30.55 20.48
CA GLY A 235 -10.25 -29.95 21.65
C GLY A 235 -9.29 -29.13 22.51
N LYS A 236 -8.30 -28.46 21.88
CA LYS A 236 -7.26 -27.66 22.54
C LYS A 236 -7.53 -26.18 22.40
N HIS A 237 -7.45 -25.45 23.48
CA HIS A 237 -7.59 -24.01 23.54
C HIS A 237 -6.22 -23.33 23.43
N ILE A 238 -6.13 -22.28 22.65
CA ILE A 238 -4.86 -21.59 22.33
C ILE A 238 -4.90 -20.11 22.72
N SER A 239 -3.73 -19.55 23.03
CA SER A 239 -3.57 -18.11 23.33
C SER A 239 -2.24 -17.56 22.85
N THR A 240 -2.11 -16.23 22.77
CA THR A 240 -0.90 -15.54 22.34
C THR A 240 -0.43 -14.48 23.33
N ALA A 241 0.89 -14.26 23.42
CA ALA A 241 1.49 -13.10 24.07
C ALA A 241 2.45 -12.40 23.11
N GLU A 242 2.10 -11.20 22.69
CA GLU A 242 2.75 -10.52 21.56
C GLU A 242 3.44 -9.23 21.98
N SER A 243 4.73 -9.10 21.60
CA SER A 243 5.47 -7.85 21.73
C SER A 243 5.71 -7.23 20.35
N CYS A 244 6.69 -7.68 19.59
CA CYS A 244 7.07 -7.07 18.31
C CYS A 244 6.00 -7.21 17.21
N THR A 245 5.14 -8.20 17.25
CA THR A 245 4.04 -8.41 16.30
C THR A 245 2.82 -7.54 16.60
N GLY A 246 2.60 -7.16 17.89
CA GLY A 246 1.57 -6.19 18.26
C GLY A 246 0.14 -6.62 17.90
N GLY A 247 -0.20 -7.90 18.07
CA GLY A 247 -1.53 -8.46 17.82
C GLY A 247 -1.70 -9.14 16.45
N LEU A 248 -0.67 -9.21 15.62
CA LEU A 248 -0.79 -9.83 14.28
C LEU A 248 -1.03 -11.34 14.33
N ILE A 249 -0.48 -12.06 15.33
CA ILE A 249 -0.70 -13.50 15.48
C ILE A 249 -2.15 -13.75 15.90
N GLY A 250 -2.61 -13.04 16.93
CA GLY A 250 -4.01 -13.08 17.35
C GLY A 250 -4.97 -12.68 16.23
N GLY A 251 -4.64 -11.62 15.48
CA GLY A 251 -5.39 -11.17 14.30
C GLY A 251 -5.46 -12.24 13.20
N ALA A 252 -4.36 -12.94 12.93
CA ALA A 252 -4.32 -14.02 11.94
C ALA A 252 -5.21 -15.20 12.37
N LEU A 253 -5.17 -15.60 13.63
CA LEU A 253 -5.99 -16.69 14.19
C LEU A 253 -7.47 -16.31 14.23
N THR A 254 -7.80 -15.11 14.74
CA THR A 254 -9.19 -14.64 14.87
C THR A 254 -9.83 -14.24 13.54
N GLY A 255 -9.02 -14.02 12.49
CA GLY A 255 -9.49 -13.85 11.13
C GLY A 255 -10.11 -15.10 10.50
N VAL A 256 -9.95 -16.26 11.12
CA VAL A 256 -10.54 -17.54 10.67
C VAL A 256 -11.95 -17.70 11.24
N PRO A 257 -12.99 -17.89 10.42
CA PRO A 257 -14.34 -18.18 10.90
C PRO A 257 -14.36 -19.45 11.81
N GLY A 258 -15.00 -19.37 12.95
CA GLY A 258 -15.05 -20.47 13.94
C GLY A 258 -13.88 -20.45 14.94
N SER A 259 -12.92 -19.55 14.85
CA SER A 259 -11.79 -19.44 15.78
C SER A 259 -12.20 -19.24 17.24
N SER A 260 -13.37 -18.63 17.49
CA SER A 260 -13.90 -18.42 18.85
C SER A 260 -14.14 -19.70 19.64
N ALA A 261 -14.16 -20.86 18.99
CA ALA A 261 -14.29 -22.16 19.66
C ALA A 261 -13.00 -22.56 20.38
N VAL A 262 -11.84 -22.03 20.02
CA VAL A 262 -10.52 -22.48 20.51
C VAL A 262 -9.54 -21.36 20.86
N VAL A 263 -9.75 -20.14 20.39
CA VAL A 263 -8.90 -18.99 20.71
C VAL A 263 -9.44 -18.29 21.95
N GLU A 264 -8.76 -18.45 23.08
CA GLU A 264 -9.16 -17.83 24.35
C GLU A 264 -8.81 -16.34 24.41
N GLY A 265 -7.71 -15.92 23.76
CA GLY A 265 -7.31 -14.54 23.73
C GLY A 265 -5.86 -14.31 23.31
N GLY A 266 -5.53 -13.04 23.17
CA GLY A 266 -4.16 -12.57 22.89
C GLY A 266 -3.81 -11.38 23.75
N ILE A 267 -2.62 -11.38 24.34
CA ILE A 267 -2.13 -10.31 25.21
C ILE A 267 -1.05 -9.54 24.45
N ILE A 268 -1.33 -8.28 24.09
CA ILE A 268 -0.33 -7.39 23.49
C ILE A 268 0.50 -6.80 24.62
N SER A 269 1.64 -7.42 24.91
CA SER A 269 2.57 -7.04 25.97
C SER A 269 3.73 -6.19 25.42
N TYR A 270 3.40 -5.03 24.84
CA TYR A 270 4.38 -4.19 24.15
C TYR A 270 5.34 -3.49 25.12
N SER A 271 4.87 -2.99 26.25
CA SER A 271 5.69 -2.44 27.33
C SER A 271 6.18 -3.51 28.30
N ASN A 272 7.26 -3.20 29.03
CA ASN A 272 7.74 -4.07 30.11
C ASN A 272 6.75 -4.14 31.27
N ASP A 273 6.02 -3.06 31.54
CA ASP A 273 5.02 -3.04 32.60
C ASP A 273 3.88 -4.07 32.35
N VAL A 274 3.42 -4.18 31.09
CA VAL A 274 2.42 -5.20 30.73
C VAL A 274 3.01 -6.61 30.85
N LYS A 275 4.28 -6.81 30.46
CA LYS A 275 4.97 -8.09 30.65
C LYS A 275 5.00 -8.50 32.12
N ILE A 276 5.32 -7.56 33.01
CA ILE A 276 5.40 -7.79 34.47
C ILE A 276 3.99 -8.00 35.05
N ASN A 277 3.12 -7.02 34.87
CA ASN A 277 1.87 -6.95 35.61
C ASN A 277 0.79 -7.93 35.11
N VAL A 278 0.80 -8.27 33.82
CA VAL A 278 -0.20 -9.15 33.22
C VAL A 278 0.35 -10.56 33.04
N LEU A 279 1.53 -10.69 32.45
CA LEU A 279 2.11 -11.99 32.14
C LEU A 279 2.96 -12.56 33.29
N GLY A 280 3.33 -11.75 34.30
CA GLY A 280 4.13 -12.16 35.43
C GLY A 280 5.61 -12.37 35.09
N VAL A 281 6.13 -11.70 34.07
CA VAL A 281 7.56 -11.72 33.75
C VAL A 281 8.34 -11.08 34.88
N SER A 282 9.44 -11.70 35.29
CA SER A 282 10.31 -11.18 36.37
C SER A 282 10.97 -9.86 35.95
N ALA A 283 10.82 -8.81 36.77
CA ALA A 283 11.54 -7.55 36.59
C ALA A 283 13.07 -7.77 36.61
N ALA A 284 13.56 -8.67 37.46
CA ALA A 284 14.98 -8.99 37.54
C ALA A 284 15.50 -9.65 36.24
N ASP A 285 14.69 -10.48 35.58
CA ASP A 285 15.09 -11.06 34.30
C ASP A 285 15.10 -10.00 33.17
N LEU A 286 14.13 -9.08 33.17
CA LEU A 286 14.13 -7.96 32.22
C LEU A 286 15.35 -7.05 32.36
N GLU A 287 15.83 -6.82 33.58
CA GLU A 287 17.06 -6.06 33.84
C GLU A 287 18.31 -6.86 33.46
N ARG A 288 18.38 -8.16 33.79
CA ARG A 288 19.54 -9.01 33.59
C ARG A 288 19.80 -9.36 32.13
N VAL A 289 18.74 -9.81 31.40
CA VAL A 289 18.90 -10.34 30.03
C VAL A 289 18.17 -9.51 28.97
N GLY A 290 17.38 -8.54 29.38
CA GLY A 290 16.57 -7.67 28.51
C GLY A 290 15.31 -8.36 28.00
N ALA A 291 14.40 -7.57 27.45
CA ALA A 291 13.08 -8.05 26.99
C ALA A 291 13.17 -9.06 25.82
N VAL A 292 14.24 -9.05 25.04
CA VAL A 292 14.44 -9.97 23.90
C VAL A 292 15.40 -11.07 24.35
N SER A 293 14.84 -12.11 24.95
CA SER A 293 15.61 -13.25 25.52
C SER A 293 14.72 -14.48 25.65
N SER A 294 15.36 -15.65 25.79
CA SER A 294 14.69 -16.93 26.01
C SER A 294 13.85 -16.93 27.29
N GLU A 295 14.43 -16.39 28.38
CA GLU A 295 13.79 -16.36 29.69
C GLU A 295 12.48 -15.53 29.65
N VAL A 296 12.55 -14.37 29.01
CA VAL A 296 11.36 -13.50 28.87
C VAL A 296 10.34 -14.13 27.95
N ALA A 297 10.74 -14.76 26.84
CA ALA A 297 9.82 -15.43 25.92
C ALA A 297 9.10 -16.61 26.61
N ALA A 298 9.83 -17.41 27.39
CA ALA A 298 9.27 -18.49 28.19
C ALA A 298 8.23 -17.97 29.20
N SER A 299 8.63 -17.00 30.03
CA SER A 299 7.75 -16.39 31.03
C SER A 299 6.51 -15.75 30.42
N MET A 300 6.64 -15.11 29.25
CA MET A 300 5.49 -14.56 28.51
C MET A 300 4.52 -15.64 28.05
N ALA A 301 5.02 -16.78 27.53
CA ALA A 301 4.18 -17.89 27.09
C ALA A 301 3.45 -18.55 28.29
N GLU A 302 4.16 -18.80 29.38
CA GLU A 302 3.57 -19.32 30.62
C GLU A 302 2.53 -18.36 31.22
N GLY A 303 2.83 -17.04 31.16
CA GLY A 303 1.90 -16.00 31.58
C GLY A 303 0.62 -16.01 30.77
N SER A 304 0.74 -16.12 29.43
CA SER A 304 -0.41 -16.20 28.52
C SER A 304 -1.26 -17.44 28.80
N LEU A 305 -0.61 -18.60 28.93
CA LEU A 305 -1.29 -19.86 29.28
C LEU A 305 -2.13 -19.73 30.57
N ARG A 306 -1.55 -19.12 31.59
CA ARG A 306 -2.18 -18.92 32.89
C ARG A 306 -3.34 -17.91 32.81
N VAL A 307 -3.14 -16.75 32.18
CA VAL A 307 -4.13 -15.67 32.13
C VAL A 307 -5.31 -16.06 31.26
N ALA A 308 -5.07 -16.64 30.10
CA ALA A 308 -6.09 -17.07 29.16
C ALA A 308 -6.71 -18.43 29.53
N LYS A 309 -6.11 -19.17 30.46
CA LYS A 309 -6.51 -20.55 30.82
C LYS A 309 -6.54 -21.48 29.61
N SER A 310 -5.64 -21.29 28.66
CA SER A 310 -5.51 -22.08 27.44
C SER A 310 -4.70 -23.36 27.67
N ASP A 311 -4.68 -24.26 26.68
CA ASP A 311 -3.88 -25.50 26.73
C ASP A 311 -2.50 -25.29 26.11
N ILE A 312 -2.41 -24.36 25.13
CA ILE A 312 -1.19 -24.04 24.42
C ILE A 312 -1.10 -22.51 24.28
N ALA A 313 0.07 -21.96 24.57
CA ALA A 313 0.35 -20.53 24.38
C ALA A 313 1.64 -20.32 23.60
N VAL A 314 1.61 -19.40 22.63
CA VAL A 314 2.81 -18.94 21.93
C VAL A 314 3.06 -17.49 22.27
N ALA A 315 4.29 -17.19 22.70
CA ALA A 315 4.75 -15.83 22.97
C ALA A 315 5.86 -15.41 22.02
N VAL A 316 5.93 -14.11 21.70
CA VAL A 316 6.97 -13.54 20.86
C VAL A 316 7.51 -12.24 21.43
N THR A 317 8.83 -12.12 21.47
CA THR A 317 9.55 -10.88 21.81
C THR A 317 10.76 -10.71 20.91
N GLY A 318 10.94 -9.53 20.32
CA GLY A 318 11.98 -9.36 19.30
C GLY A 318 12.21 -7.93 18.85
N ILE A 319 13.23 -7.74 18.02
CA ILE A 319 13.68 -6.48 17.46
C ILE A 319 13.26 -6.40 15.98
N ALA A 320 12.09 -5.83 15.73
CA ALA A 320 11.57 -5.70 14.36
C ALA A 320 12.17 -4.53 13.55
N GLY A 321 12.99 -3.67 14.18
CA GLY A 321 13.65 -2.54 13.51
C GLY A 321 12.72 -1.34 13.20
N PRO A 322 13.25 -0.28 12.52
CA PRO A 322 14.62 -0.21 11.98
C PRO A 322 15.71 0.01 13.03
N GLY A 323 15.37 0.47 14.24
CA GLY A 323 16.28 0.63 15.38
C GLY A 323 16.12 -0.47 16.43
N GLY A 324 16.81 -0.31 17.57
CA GLY A 324 16.68 -1.20 18.74
C GLY A 324 17.67 -2.36 18.77
N ALA A 325 18.59 -2.48 17.80
CA ALA A 325 19.69 -3.43 17.86
C ALA A 325 20.59 -3.14 19.08
N VAL A 326 21.01 -4.19 19.76
CA VAL A 326 21.99 -4.14 20.86
C VAL A 326 23.09 -5.19 20.61
N PRO A 327 24.27 -5.07 21.26
CA PRO A 327 25.33 -6.05 21.10
C PRO A 327 24.83 -7.49 21.29
N GLY A 328 25.07 -8.36 20.31
CA GLY A 328 24.62 -9.74 20.29
C GLY A 328 23.15 -9.98 19.89
N LYS A 329 22.36 -8.92 19.65
CA LYS A 329 20.97 -9.02 19.21
C LYS A 329 20.69 -8.00 18.09
N PRO A 330 21.01 -8.33 16.83
CA PRO A 330 20.74 -7.46 15.68
C PRO A 330 19.25 -7.29 15.43
N VAL A 331 18.87 -6.32 14.58
CA VAL A 331 17.51 -6.22 14.02
C VAL A 331 17.17 -7.54 13.32
N GLY A 332 15.97 -8.03 13.55
CA GLY A 332 15.52 -9.34 13.06
C GLY A 332 15.59 -10.47 14.09
N THR A 333 16.29 -10.25 15.22
CA THR A 333 16.32 -11.24 16.31
C THR A 333 14.96 -11.33 16.99
N VAL A 334 14.35 -12.50 16.98
CA VAL A 334 13.07 -12.78 17.63
C VAL A 334 13.16 -14.06 18.46
N TRP A 335 12.79 -13.97 19.72
CA TRP A 335 12.62 -15.09 20.61
C TRP A 335 11.14 -15.48 20.68
N PHE A 336 10.92 -16.78 20.67
CA PHE A 336 9.60 -17.42 20.80
C PHE A 336 9.56 -18.27 22.05
N GLY A 337 8.43 -18.24 22.75
CA GLY A 337 8.09 -19.16 23.81
C GLY A 337 6.88 -19.99 23.39
N LEU A 338 6.96 -21.30 23.55
CA LEU A 338 5.85 -22.22 23.39
C LEU A 338 5.61 -22.89 24.72
N ALA A 339 4.48 -22.61 25.37
CA ALA A 339 4.07 -23.20 26.64
C ALA A 339 2.87 -24.11 26.43
N THR A 340 2.93 -25.28 27.08
CA THR A 340 1.85 -26.21 27.25
C THR A 340 1.66 -26.47 28.74
N LYS A 341 0.66 -27.24 29.14
CA LYS A 341 0.47 -27.62 30.56
C LYS A 341 1.64 -28.43 31.14
N ASN A 342 2.45 -29.07 30.28
CA ASN A 342 3.47 -30.02 30.70
C ASN A 342 4.89 -29.46 30.60
N HIS A 343 5.14 -28.56 29.66
CA HIS A 343 6.48 -28.05 29.39
C HIS A 343 6.45 -26.70 28.66
N THR A 344 7.56 -25.95 28.77
CA THR A 344 7.81 -24.73 28.05
C THR A 344 9.09 -24.88 27.24
N LYS A 345 9.07 -24.54 25.95
CA LYS A 345 10.21 -24.52 25.06
C LYS A 345 10.43 -23.11 24.52
N THR A 346 11.66 -22.80 24.19
CA THR A 346 12.01 -21.51 23.55
C THR A 346 12.79 -21.72 22.27
N PHE A 347 12.57 -20.82 21.31
CA PHE A 347 13.21 -20.84 19.99
C PHE A 347 13.71 -19.43 19.67
N VAL A 348 14.80 -19.30 18.94
CA VAL A 348 15.29 -18.04 18.40
C VAL A 348 15.32 -18.10 16.89
N ARG A 349 14.96 -16.99 16.23
CA ARG A 349 15.06 -16.83 14.78
C ARG A 349 15.65 -15.46 14.45
N HIS A 350 16.39 -15.42 13.35
CA HIS A 350 16.96 -14.20 12.78
C HIS A 350 16.35 -13.96 11.40
N PHE A 351 15.45 -12.97 11.33
CA PHE A 351 14.74 -12.67 10.10
C PHE A 351 15.35 -11.46 9.39
N ASP A 352 15.56 -11.57 8.10
CA ASP A 352 16.04 -10.49 7.26
C ASP A 352 14.88 -9.60 6.76
N GLY A 353 15.22 -8.34 6.42
CA GLY A 353 14.29 -7.43 5.76
C GLY A 353 13.88 -6.23 6.60
N ASN A 354 12.82 -5.56 6.15
CA ASN A 354 12.26 -4.41 6.86
C ASN A 354 11.32 -4.85 8.00
N ARG A 355 10.90 -3.88 8.84
CA ARG A 355 10.00 -4.12 9.98
C ARG A 355 8.77 -4.97 9.65
N ASN A 356 8.14 -4.76 8.49
CA ASN A 356 6.95 -5.51 8.10
C ASN A 356 7.29 -6.95 7.73
N ALA A 357 8.40 -7.17 7.01
CA ALA A 357 8.87 -8.51 6.65
C ALA A 357 9.21 -9.34 7.90
N ILE A 358 9.95 -8.74 8.86
CA ILE A 358 10.30 -9.40 10.13
C ILE A 358 9.05 -9.77 10.93
N ARG A 359 8.08 -8.85 11.04
CA ARG A 359 6.82 -9.12 11.75
C ARG A 359 5.99 -10.22 11.08
N SER A 360 5.93 -10.22 9.74
CA SER A 360 5.22 -11.28 8.99
C SER A 360 5.88 -12.64 9.18
N ALA A 361 7.20 -12.73 9.03
CA ALA A 361 7.94 -13.97 9.27
C ALA A 361 7.80 -14.47 10.72
N THR A 362 7.70 -13.53 11.69
CA THR A 362 7.40 -13.86 13.09
C THR A 362 6.03 -14.50 13.25
N VAL A 363 5.02 -14.01 12.54
CA VAL A 363 3.67 -14.61 12.55
C VAL A 363 3.70 -16.02 11.96
N ASP A 364 4.36 -16.19 10.79
CA ASP A 364 4.45 -17.49 10.12
C ASP A 364 5.11 -18.54 11.04
N PHE A 365 6.22 -18.21 11.70
CA PHE A 365 6.88 -19.12 12.62
C PHE A 365 6.06 -19.39 13.90
N ALA A 366 5.32 -18.44 14.41
CA ALA A 366 4.41 -18.64 15.54
C ALA A 366 3.28 -19.62 15.19
N LEU A 367 2.75 -19.58 13.96
CA LEU A 367 1.76 -20.55 13.49
C LEU A 367 2.37 -21.96 13.32
N GLU A 368 3.63 -22.05 12.90
CA GLU A 368 4.37 -23.30 12.86
C GLU A 368 4.51 -23.92 14.26
N LEU A 369 4.81 -23.12 15.29
CA LEU A 369 4.86 -23.56 16.68
C LEU A 369 3.51 -24.08 17.19
N PHE A 370 2.40 -23.41 16.84
CA PHE A 370 1.07 -23.95 17.17
C PHE A 370 0.80 -25.28 16.46
N ALA A 371 1.14 -25.37 15.16
CA ALA A 371 0.96 -26.60 14.40
C ALA A 371 1.80 -27.75 14.96
N TYR A 372 3.02 -27.48 15.42
CA TYR A 372 3.89 -28.43 16.11
C TYR A 372 3.28 -28.90 17.44
N ALA A 373 2.79 -27.97 18.26
CA ALA A 373 2.22 -28.30 19.57
C ALA A 373 0.88 -29.04 19.48
N LEU A 374 0.18 -28.93 18.35
CA LEU A 374 -1.09 -29.61 18.09
C LEU A 374 -0.91 -30.96 17.39
N ASP A 375 0.29 -31.35 17.00
CA ASP A 375 0.55 -32.59 16.25
C ASP A 375 1.88 -33.22 16.66
N ASP A 376 1.81 -34.20 17.54
CA ASP A 376 2.95 -34.94 18.08
C ASP A 376 3.80 -35.67 16.98
N SER A 377 3.26 -35.85 15.77
CA SER A 377 3.98 -36.46 14.67
C SER A 377 4.87 -35.50 13.90
N ARG A 378 4.79 -34.19 14.18
CA ARG A 378 5.59 -33.17 13.50
C ARG A 378 7.00 -33.08 14.08
N PRO A 379 8.00 -32.87 13.20
CA PRO A 379 9.34 -32.58 13.68
C PRO A 379 9.39 -31.26 14.46
N GLU A 380 10.28 -31.19 15.42
CA GLU A 380 10.50 -29.95 16.17
C GLU A 380 11.00 -28.85 15.24
N PRO A 381 10.40 -27.64 15.31
CA PRO A 381 10.88 -26.50 14.51
C PRO A 381 12.33 -26.15 14.81
N VAL A 382 13.08 -25.77 13.79
CA VAL A 382 14.51 -25.48 13.92
C VAL A 382 14.70 -24.10 14.55
N SER A 383 15.58 -24.05 15.55
CA SER A 383 16.10 -22.80 16.15
C SER A 383 17.43 -22.44 15.50
N ASP A 384 17.67 -21.14 15.28
CA ASP A 384 18.97 -20.66 14.70
C ASP A 384 20.08 -20.70 15.72
#